data_88c1e6a7767066263016600e06c2a365
#
_entry.id   88c1e6a7767066263016600e06c2a365
#
_cell.length_a   1.000
_cell.length_b   1.000
_cell.length_c   1.000
_cell.angle_alpha   90.00
_cell.angle_beta   90.00
_cell.angle_gamma   90.00
#
_symmetry.space_group_name_H-M   'P 1'
#
loop_
_entity.id
_entity.type
_entity.pdbx_description
1 polymer ?
#
loop_
_entity_poly.entity_id
_entity_poly.type
_entity_poly.pdbx_seq_one_letter_code
_entity_poly.pdbx_strand_id
1 'polypeptide(L)'
;SWLYPLKGKSLRESRGGSDGHTRSVETKIRSRTDALLRGLLYAPSGERMYPTYSRKNGRKYHYYVSKSEARFGAPGKSYERLPAPEIEGAVVAQIRTVLTSPETVASVVRHIQRNGAQIDEATTVMAMGRLNNVWDQLFPVERHRIANLMIERIDLVHAGEVQGIKVKWREVGWNALIAEFAPDSIGAELLEVEA
;
A
#
# COMPACT_ATOMS: atom_id res chain seq x y z
N SER A 1 13.87 10.65 3.63
CA SER A 1 13.08 9.91 4.65
C SER A 1 12.00 10.82 5.20
N TRP A 2 10.78 10.65 4.76
CA TRP A 2 9.65 11.44 5.29
C TRP A 2 8.87 10.59 6.28
N LEU A 3 8.73 11.07 7.50
CA LEU A 3 7.86 10.52 8.53
C LEU A 3 6.47 11.17 8.36
N TYR A 4 5.45 10.34 8.12
CA TYR A 4 4.07 10.79 8.06
C TYR A 4 3.31 10.29 9.29
N PRO A 5 2.70 11.19 10.09
CA PRO A 5 1.89 10.77 11.22
C PRO A 5 0.56 10.19 10.74
N LEU A 6 0.22 9.03 11.27
CA LEU A 6 -1.12 8.47 11.16
C LEU A 6 -2.04 9.25 12.11
N LYS A 7 -3.09 9.89 11.59
CA LYS A 7 -4.13 10.50 12.41
C LYS A 7 -4.98 9.39 13.05
N GLY A 8 -4.55 8.85 14.17
CA GLY A 8 -5.26 7.82 14.92
C GLY A 8 -5.77 8.33 16.23
N LYS A 9 -7.07 8.12 16.49
CA LYS A 9 -7.66 8.26 17.82
C LYS A 9 -7.04 7.22 18.74
N SER A 10 -6.65 7.64 19.95
CA SER A 10 -6.25 6.81 21.07
C SER A 10 -7.02 5.49 21.13
N LEU A 11 -6.29 4.39 21.13
CA LEU A 11 -6.82 3.04 21.31
C LEU A 11 -7.50 2.92 22.68
N ARG A 12 -8.83 2.97 22.71
CA ARG A 12 -9.60 2.46 23.84
C ARG A 12 -9.58 0.94 23.80
N GLU A 13 -9.08 0.35 24.86
CA GLU A 13 -9.17 -1.07 25.15
C GLU A 13 -10.61 -1.58 24.99
N SER A 14 -10.83 -2.53 24.09
CA SER A 14 -12.03 -3.35 24.09
C SER A 14 -11.66 -4.78 24.46
N ARG A 15 -11.91 -5.11 25.74
CA ARG A 15 -12.03 -6.49 26.22
C ARG A 15 -13.19 -7.17 25.49
N GLY A 16 -13.00 -8.36 25.00
CA GLY A 16 -14.10 -9.15 24.43
C GLY A 16 -13.70 -10.53 23.95
N GLY A 17 -13.97 -11.54 24.82
CA GLY A 17 -14.54 -12.82 24.49
C GLY A 17 -13.77 -13.76 23.56
N SER A 18 -13.19 -14.79 24.17
CA SER A 18 -12.76 -16.03 23.52
C SER A 18 -13.97 -16.82 23.05
N ASP A 19 -14.07 -17.08 21.74
CA ASP A 19 -14.77 -18.25 21.22
C ASP A 19 -13.84 -18.99 20.27
N GLY A 20 -13.44 -20.17 20.70
CA GLY A 20 -12.64 -21.11 19.94
C GLY A 20 -13.43 -21.65 18.74
N HIS A 21 -12.94 -21.37 17.55
CA HIS A 21 -13.35 -22.10 16.37
C HIS A 21 -12.14 -22.28 15.44
N THR A 22 -11.72 -23.52 15.35
CA THR A 22 -10.79 -24.03 14.34
C THR A 22 -11.42 -23.82 12.97
N ARG A 23 -11.09 -22.71 12.29
CA ARG A 23 -11.56 -22.47 10.93
C ARG A 23 -10.49 -22.84 9.92
N SER A 24 -10.90 -23.63 8.95
CA SER A 24 -10.09 -24.19 7.89
C SER A 24 -9.27 -23.15 7.11
N VAL A 25 -8.10 -23.58 6.69
CA VAL A 25 -7.09 -22.79 5.96
C VAL A 25 -7.62 -22.18 4.63
N GLU A 26 -8.65 -22.79 4.05
CA GLU A 26 -9.22 -22.36 2.76
C GLU A 26 -9.95 -21.02 2.79
N THR A 27 -10.58 -20.63 3.89
CA THR A 27 -11.29 -19.34 3.99
C THR A 27 -10.31 -18.16 4.08
N LYS A 28 -9.06 -18.39 4.48
CA LYS A 28 -8.02 -17.37 4.57
C LYS A 28 -7.45 -16.95 3.20
N ILE A 29 -7.57 -17.79 2.18
CA ILE A 29 -6.94 -17.54 0.87
C ILE A 29 -7.74 -16.55 0.03
N ARG A 30 -9.07 -16.57 0.10
CA ARG A 30 -9.96 -15.69 -0.70
C ARG A 30 -9.99 -14.23 -0.23
N SER A 31 -9.75 -13.94 1.04
CA SER A 31 -9.68 -12.55 1.54
C SER A 31 -8.32 -11.89 1.35
N ARG A 32 -7.36 -12.61 0.76
CA ARG A 32 -5.96 -12.17 0.60
C ARG A 32 -5.75 -11.29 -0.62
N THR A 33 -6.72 -11.23 -1.54
CA THR A 33 -6.51 -10.62 -2.87
C THR A 33 -6.72 -9.11 -2.88
N ASP A 34 -7.53 -8.58 -1.96
CA ASP A 34 -7.99 -7.20 -2.03
C ASP A 34 -7.22 -6.22 -1.14
N ALA A 35 -6.24 -6.70 -0.36
CA ALA A 35 -5.48 -5.85 0.55
C ALA A 35 -4.31 -5.17 -0.15
N LEU A 36 -4.36 -3.85 -0.25
CA LEU A 36 -3.40 -3.00 -0.97
C LEU A 36 -1.94 -3.26 -0.56
N LEU A 37 -1.67 -3.36 0.75
CA LEU A 37 -0.31 -3.45 1.29
C LEU A 37 0.14 -4.88 1.60
N ARG A 38 -0.53 -5.88 1.04
CA ARG A 38 -0.13 -7.27 1.25
C ARG A 38 1.30 -7.51 0.79
N GLY A 39 2.13 -7.99 1.70
CA GLY A 39 3.53 -8.30 1.43
C GLY A 39 4.49 -7.12 1.52
N LEU A 40 3.98 -5.89 1.66
CA LEU A 40 4.76 -4.66 1.70
C LEU A 40 4.97 -4.13 3.13
N LEU A 41 4.05 -4.40 4.07
CA LEU A 41 4.00 -3.79 5.39
C LEU A 41 4.76 -4.60 6.44
N TYR A 42 5.55 -3.90 7.27
CA TYR A 42 6.35 -4.47 8.35
C TYR A 42 6.14 -3.71 9.66
N ALA A 43 6.04 -4.46 10.75
CA ALA A 43 5.96 -3.94 12.11
C ALA A 43 7.30 -3.35 12.56
N PRO A 44 7.35 -2.52 13.63
CA PRO A 44 8.60 -2.01 14.21
C PRO A 44 9.58 -3.11 14.66
N SER A 45 9.04 -4.29 14.98
CA SER A 45 9.85 -5.49 15.25
C SER A 45 10.58 -6.04 14.03
N GLY A 46 10.30 -5.52 12.81
CA GLY A 46 10.79 -6.06 11.55
C GLY A 46 9.97 -7.24 11.01
N GLU A 47 8.96 -7.70 11.72
CA GLU A 47 8.07 -8.75 11.25
C GLU A 47 7.15 -8.27 10.13
N ARG A 48 6.92 -9.13 9.12
CA ARG A 48 5.93 -8.86 8.08
C ARG A 48 4.53 -8.88 8.65
N MET A 49 3.71 -7.92 8.25
CA MET A 49 2.30 -7.86 8.59
C MET A 49 1.42 -8.49 7.51
N TYR A 50 0.31 -9.08 7.94
CA TYR A 50 -0.63 -9.81 7.11
C TYR A 50 -2.02 -9.23 7.22
N PRO A 51 -2.76 -9.13 6.10
CA PRO A 51 -4.14 -8.69 6.13
C PRO A 51 -5.03 -9.73 6.81
N THR A 52 -5.92 -9.25 7.66
CA THR A 52 -6.93 -10.03 8.35
C THR A 52 -8.24 -9.24 8.43
N TYR A 53 -9.31 -9.88 8.88
CA TYR A 53 -10.56 -9.18 9.14
C TYR A 53 -11.26 -9.72 10.38
N SER A 54 -12.05 -8.87 11.03
CA SER A 54 -13.04 -9.25 12.03
C SER A 54 -14.44 -8.91 11.55
N ARG A 55 -15.44 -9.63 12.07
CA ARG A 55 -16.85 -9.32 11.85
C ARG A 55 -17.48 -8.86 13.15
N LYS A 56 -18.17 -7.71 13.10
CA LYS A 56 -18.95 -7.20 14.21
C LYS A 56 -20.26 -6.63 13.65
N ASN A 57 -21.40 -7.06 14.18
CA ASN A 57 -22.74 -6.64 13.74
C ASN A 57 -22.94 -6.74 12.22
N GLY A 58 -22.55 -7.85 11.60
CA GLY A 58 -22.66 -8.08 10.16
C GLY A 58 -21.61 -7.35 9.30
N ARG A 59 -20.87 -6.39 9.84
CA ARG A 59 -19.85 -5.63 9.12
C ARG A 59 -18.48 -6.27 9.21
N LYS A 60 -17.69 -6.23 8.12
CA LYS A 60 -16.30 -6.65 8.10
C LYS A 60 -15.40 -5.44 8.37
N TYR A 61 -14.44 -5.62 9.26
CA TYR A 61 -13.40 -4.66 9.57
C TYR A 61 -12.05 -5.25 9.19
N HIS A 62 -11.32 -4.61 8.32
CA HIS A 62 -10.04 -5.07 7.80
C HIS A 62 -8.88 -4.48 8.60
N TYR A 63 -7.86 -5.30 8.86
CA TYR A 63 -6.69 -4.96 9.66
C TYR A 63 -5.43 -5.56 9.05
N TYR A 64 -4.29 -5.02 9.45
CA TYR A 64 -2.99 -5.67 9.32
C TYR A 64 -2.48 -6.07 10.70
N VAL A 65 -1.95 -7.29 10.80
CA VAL A 65 -1.43 -7.88 12.04
C VAL A 65 -0.08 -8.53 11.79
N SER A 66 0.81 -8.51 12.79
CA SER A 66 2.09 -9.22 12.70
C SER A 66 1.88 -10.75 12.70
N LYS A 67 2.90 -11.49 12.25
CA LYS A 67 2.83 -12.96 12.22
C LYS A 67 2.72 -13.57 13.62
N SER A 68 3.44 -13.01 14.57
CA SER A 68 3.40 -13.44 15.98
C SER A 68 2.01 -13.27 16.57
N GLU A 69 1.33 -12.15 16.32
CA GLU A 69 -0.03 -11.91 16.76
C GLU A 69 -1.03 -12.88 16.10
N ALA A 70 -0.92 -13.09 14.79
CA ALA A 70 -1.82 -13.99 14.07
C ALA A 70 -1.72 -15.45 14.56
N ARG A 71 -0.58 -15.85 15.12
CA ARG A 71 -0.27 -17.24 15.48
C ARG A 71 -0.51 -17.56 16.95
N PHE A 72 -0.25 -16.63 17.85
CA PHE A 72 -0.19 -16.90 19.28
C PHE A 72 -1.27 -16.22 20.10
N GLY A 73 -2.03 -15.25 19.51
CA GLY A 73 -3.11 -14.54 20.19
C GLY A 73 -2.69 -14.11 21.60
N ALA A 74 -1.52 -13.47 21.74
CA ALA A 74 -0.83 -13.45 23.01
C ALA A 74 -1.52 -12.52 24.02
N PRO A 75 -1.74 -12.97 25.23
CA PRO A 75 -2.20 -12.12 26.33
C PRO A 75 -1.04 -11.23 26.79
N GLY A 76 -1.25 -9.94 26.81
CA GLY A 76 -0.46 -9.00 27.58
C GLY A 76 0.59 -8.13 26.89
N LYS A 77 0.76 -8.18 25.57
CA LYS A 77 1.56 -7.19 24.82
C LYS A 77 0.67 -6.42 23.84
N SER A 78 0.89 -5.12 23.75
CA SER A 78 0.24 -4.23 22.81
C SER A 78 0.41 -4.77 21.40
N TYR A 79 -0.67 -5.32 20.84
CA TYR A 79 -0.69 -5.84 19.48
C TYR A 79 -0.88 -4.69 18.52
N GLU A 80 -0.02 -4.61 17.54
CA GLU A 80 -0.18 -3.69 16.44
C GLU A 80 -1.20 -4.22 15.44
N ARG A 81 -2.45 -4.18 15.86
CA ARG A 81 -3.57 -4.39 14.97
C ARG A 81 -3.92 -3.05 14.32
N LEU A 82 -3.48 -2.83 13.10
CA LEU A 82 -3.69 -1.60 12.38
C LEU A 82 -4.95 -1.69 11.51
N PRO A 83 -5.88 -0.73 11.63
CA PRO A 83 -7.00 -0.61 10.71
C PRO A 83 -6.49 -0.42 9.27
N ALA A 84 -6.90 -1.33 8.35
CA ALA A 84 -6.44 -1.27 6.97
C ALA A 84 -6.78 0.06 6.28
N PRO A 85 -7.99 0.65 6.43
CA PRO A 85 -8.31 1.91 5.76
C PRO A 85 -7.39 3.07 6.15
N GLU A 86 -6.94 3.13 7.41
CA GLU A 86 -6.07 4.21 7.89
C GLU A 86 -4.68 4.11 7.29
N ILE A 87 -4.06 2.93 7.36
CA ILE A 87 -2.71 2.72 6.85
C ILE A 87 -2.67 2.74 5.32
N GLU A 88 -3.66 2.17 4.65
CA GLU A 88 -3.77 2.20 3.19
C GLU A 88 -3.99 3.64 2.69
N GLY A 89 -4.85 4.41 3.36
CA GLY A 89 -5.06 5.82 3.05
C GLY A 89 -3.78 6.66 3.18
N ALA A 90 -2.98 6.44 4.22
CA ALA A 90 -1.70 7.12 4.41
C ALA A 90 -0.69 6.76 3.29
N VAL A 91 -0.63 5.49 2.89
CA VAL A 91 0.27 5.05 1.80
C VAL A 91 -0.20 5.60 0.45
N VAL A 92 -1.51 5.60 0.16
CA VAL A 92 -2.05 6.20 -1.07
C VAL A 92 -1.73 7.69 -1.13
N ALA A 93 -1.84 8.42 -0.03
CA ALA A 93 -1.44 9.83 0.03
C ALA A 93 0.04 10.03 -0.33
N GLN A 94 0.93 9.12 0.14
CA GLN A 94 2.35 9.13 -0.23
C GLN A 94 2.57 8.83 -1.72
N ILE A 95 1.88 7.83 -2.26
CA ILE A 95 1.93 7.50 -3.70
C ILE A 95 1.55 8.74 -4.53
N ARG A 96 0.45 9.42 -4.19
CA ARG A 96 0.01 10.63 -4.88
C ARG A 96 1.03 11.75 -4.80
N THR A 97 1.62 11.99 -3.63
CA THR A 97 2.70 12.98 -3.46
C THR A 97 3.88 12.66 -4.38
N VAL A 98 4.30 11.41 -4.44
CA VAL A 98 5.41 10.96 -5.30
C VAL A 98 5.08 11.12 -6.78
N LEU A 99 3.86 10.78 -7.20
CA LEU A 99 3.41 10.90 -8.59
C LEU A 99 3.31 12.35 -9.08
N THR A 100 3.19 13.31 -8.17
CA THR A 100 3.07 14.74 -8.48
C THR A 100 4.33 15.55 -8.15
N SER A 101 5.37 14.93 -7.59
CA SER A 101 6.62 15.61 -7.20
C SER A 101 7.54 15.82 -8.40
N PRO A 102 7.95 17.09 -8.70
CA PRO A 102 8.91 17.36 -9.75
C PRO A 102 10.28 16.68 -9.54
N GLU A 103 10.72 16.59 -8.29
CA GLU A 103 11.99 15.91 -7.94
C GLU A 103 11.91 14.42 -8.25
N THR A 104 10.77 13.80 -8.01
CA THR A 104 10.54 12.39 -8.35
C THR A 104 10.54 12.19 -9.85
N VAL A 105 9.82 13.03 -10.60
CA VAL A 105 9.83 13.00 -12.08
C VAL A 105 11.26 13.06 -12.61
N ALA A 106 12.04 14.06 -12.19
CA ALA A 106 13.43 14.22 -12.63
C ALA A 106 14.31 13.00 -12.25
N SER A 107 14.06 12.37 -11.10
CA SER A 107 14.79 11.17 -10.67
C SER A 107 14.43 9.96 -11.52
N VAL A 108 13.14 9.78 -11.82
CA VAL A 108 12.61 8.70 -12.68
C VAL A 108 13.16 8.84 -14.09
N VAL A 109 13.12 10.02 -14.68
CA VAL A 109 13.68 10.30 -16.03
C VAL A 109 15.16 9.93 -16.07
N ARG A 110 15.96 10.39 -15.12
CA ARG A 110 17.39 10.04 -15.05
C ARG A 110 17.63 8.54 -14.92
N HIS A 111 16.80 7.84 -14.14
CA HIS A 111 16.90 6.39 -14.00
C HIS A 111 16.57 5.67 -15.30
N ILE A 112 15.51 6.06 -15.97
CA ILE A 112 15.06 5.49 -17.25
C ILE A 112 16.13 5.66 -18.33
N GLN A 113 16.70 6.87 -18.44
CA GLN A 113 17.73 7.20 -19.41
C GLN A 113 19.03 6.40 -19.19
N ARG A 114 19.45 6.21 -17.92
CA ARG A 114 20.62 5.35 -17.59
C ARG A 114 20.44 3.91 -17.99
N ASN A 115 19.20 3.42 -18.03
CA ASN A 115 18.87 2.05 -18.44
C ASN A 115 18.62 1.91 -19.95
N GLY A 116 18.96 2.95 -20.74
CA GLY A 116 18.92 2.90 -22.20
C GLY A 116 17.54 3.10 -22.82
N ALA A 117 16.51 3.37 -22.04
CA ALA A 117 15.18 3.70 -22.58
C ALA A 117 15.12 5.18 -22.98
N GLN A 118 14.62 5.45 -24.19
CA GLN A 118 14.45 6.80 -24.71
C GLN A 118 13.04 7.34 -24.37
N ILE A 119 12.79 7.60 -23.09
CA ILE A 119 11.56 8.23 -22.64
C ILE A 119 11.93 9.64 -22.20
N ASP A 120 11.22 10.63 -22.71
CA ASP A 120 11.43 12.03 -22.37
C ASP A 120 10.69 12.43 -21.06
N GLU A 121 11.01 13.60 -20.57
CA GLU A 121 10.41 14.13 -19.33
C GLU A 121 8.91 14.36 -19.52
N ALA A 122 8.47 14.86 -20.67
CA ALA A 122 7.08 15.17 -20.96
C ALA A 122 6.21 13.89 -20.91
N THR A 123 6.66 12.82 -21.53
CA THR A 123 6.01 11.50 -21.49
C THR A 123 5.95 10.97 -20.06
N THR A 124 7.03 11.11 -19.28
CA THR A 124 7.06 10.69 -17.88
C THR A 124 6.04 11.48 -17.04
N VAL A 125 5.97 12.79 -17.18
CA VAL A 125 4.99 13.64 -16.47
C VAL A 125 3.57 13.24 -16.83
N MET A 126 3.28 13.04 -18.12
CA MET A 126 1.95 12.62 -18.58
C MET A 126 1.55 11.24 -18.01
N ALA A 127 2.44 10.27 -18.05
CA ALA A 127 2.19 8.92 -17.52
C ALA A 127 1.92 8.95 -16.01
N MET A 128 2.74 9.67 -15.25
CA MET A 128 2.56 9.81 -13.80
C MET A 128 1.27 10.55 -13.46
N GLY A 129 0.91 11.59 -14.21
CA GLY A 129 -0.34 12.33 -14.07
C GLY A 129 -1.56 11.45 -14.37
N ARG A 130 -1.54 10.68 -15.45
CA ARG A 130 -2.59 9.71 -15.79
C ARG A 130 -2.80 8.69 -14.68
N LEU A 131 -1.72 8.05 -14.22
CA LEU A 131 -1.79 7.11 -13.11
C LEU A 131 -2.41 7.74 -11.86
N ASN A 132 -2.02 8.96 -11.50
CA ASN A 132 -2.61 9.68 -10.37
C ASN A 132 -4.12 9.91 -10.55
N ASN A 133 -4.57 10.26 -11.75
CA ASN A 133 -5.98 10.55 -12.04
C ASN A 133 -6.86 9.30 -12.03
N VAL A 134 -6.36 8.17 -12.57
CA VAL A 134 -7.12 6.93 -12.64
C VAL A 134 -7.05 6.08 -11.37
N TRP A 135 -6.22 6.44 -10.39
CA TRP A 135 -5.97 5.64 -9.20
C TRP A 135 -7.24 5.14 -8.50
N ASP A 136 -8.25 6.00 -8.36
CA ASP A 136 -9.48 5.64 -7.65
C ASP A 136 -10.42 4.76 -8.49
N GLN A 137 -10.22 4.70 -9.79
CA GLN A 137 -10.98 3.87 -10.73
C GLN A 137 -10.39 2.46 -10.88
N LEU A 138 -9.11 2.28 -10.51
CA LEU A 138 -8.42 0.99 -10.60
C LEU A 138 -9.04 -0.05 -9.67
N PHE A 139 -9.12 -1.29 -10.13
CA PHE A 139 -9.51 -2.41 -9.29
C PHE A 139 -8.49 -2.67 -8.17
N PRO A 140 -8.91 -3.23 -7.01
CA PRO A 140 -8.01 -3.51 -5.89
C PRO A 140 -6.75 -4.31 -6.26
N VAL A 141 -6.89 -5.28 -7.17
CA VAL A 141 -5.76 -6.10 -7.66
C VAL A 141 -4.74 -5.27 -8.43
N GLU A 142 -5.21 -4.31 -9.22
CA GLU A 142 -4.34 -3.42 -10.00
C GLU A 142 -3.62 -2.42 -9.10
N ARG A 143 -4.34 -1.80 -8.16
CA ARG A 143 -3.73 -0.94 -7.13
C ARG A 143 -2.63 -1.68 -6.36
N HIS A 144 -2.89 -2.94 -5.98
CA HIS A 144 -1.90 -3.77 -5.31
C HIS A 144 -0.69 -4.05 -6.20
N ARG A 145 -0.90 -4.37 -7.49
CA ARG A 145 0.17 -4.59 -8.47
C ARG A 145 1.03 -3.35 -8.62
N ILE A 146 0.41 -2.19 -8.83
CA ILE A 146 1.11 -0.91 -8.99
C ILE A 146 1.87 -0.54 -7.70
N ALA A 147 1.25 -0.68 -6.54
CA ALA A 147 1.93 -0.46 -5.26
C ALA A 147 3.19 -1.34 -5.12
N ASN A 148 3.14 -2.61 -5.55
CA ASN A 148 4.30 -3.50 -5.54
C ASN A 148 5.37 -3.13 -6.57
N LEU A 149 5.01 -2.48 -7.67
CA LEU A 149 6.00 -1.95 -8.64
C LEU A 149 6.71 -0.71 -8.08
N MET A 150 6.01 0.14 -7.34
CA MET A 150 6.55 1.39 -6.79
C MET A 150 7.28 1.21 -5.45
N ILE A 151 6.78 0.31 -4.60
CA ILE A 151 7.19 0.21 -3.19
C ILE A 151 7.91 -1.10 -2.95
N GLU A 152 9.10 -1.01 -2.35
CA GLU A 152 9.86 -2.17 -1.90
C GLU A 152 9.38 -2.63 -0.52
N ARG A 153 9.20 -1.66 0.40
CA ARG A 153 8.90 -1.93 1.79
C ARG A 153 8.25 -0.73 2.47
N ILE A 154 7.37 -1.00 3.41
CA ILE A 154 6.77 0.00 4.30
C ILE A 154 7.04 -0.45 5.73
N ASP A 155 7.78 0.33 6.47
CA ASP A 155 8.05 0.10 7.88
C ASP A 155 7.15 0.99 8.73
N LEU A 156 6.48 0.40 9.70
CA LEU A 156 5.84 1.14 10.78
C LEU A 156 6.92 1.67 11.71
N VAL A 157 6.81 2.92 12.09
CA VAL A 157 7.71 3.56 13.03
C VAL A 157 6.93 4.19 14.18
N HIS A 158 7.47 4.04 15.39
CA HIS A 158 6.97 4.74 16.57
C HIS A 158 7.96 5.87 16.91
N ALA A 159 7.45 7.08 17.02
CA ALA A 159 8.19 8.24 17.51
C ALA A 159 7.44 8.81 18.72
N GLY A 160 7.72 8.25 19.89
CA GLY A 160 6.95 8.53 21.11
C GLY A 160 5.50 8.02 21.00
N GLU A 161 4.52 8.91 21.17
CA GLU A 161 3.09 8.56 21.02
C GLU A 161 2.59 8.58 19.57
N VAL A 162 3.42 8.99 18.63
CA VAL A 162 3.04 9.12 17.21
C VAL A 162 3.45 7.86 16.44
N GLN A 163 2.47 7.22 15.84
CA GLN A 163 2.71 6.20 14.83
C GLN A 163 2.91 6.85 13.45
N GLY A 164 3.91 6.39 12.73
CA GLY A 164 4.21 6.86 11.39
C GLY A 164 4.56 5.70 10.45
N ILE A 165 4.73 6.02 9.19
CA ILE A 165 5.21 5.09 8.17
C ILE A 165 6.46 5.62 7.50
N LYS A 166 7.37 4.71 7.18
CA LYS A 166 8.54 4.96 6.34
C LYS A 166 8.42 4.10 5.09
N VAL A 167 8.27 4.74 3.95
CA VAL A 167 8.13 4.05 2.66
C VAL A 167 9.50 3.98 1.99
N LYS A 168 9.92 2.77 1.60
CA LYS A 168 11.08 2.53 0.76
C LYS A 168 10.60 2.28 -0.67
N TRP A 169 10.94 3.19 -1.58
CA TRP A 169 10.56 3.14 -2.98
C TRP A 169 11.50 2.24 -3.77
N ARG A 170 10.97 1.58 -4.81
CA ARG A 170 11.79 0.82 -5.77
C ARG A 170 12.37 1.76 -6.80
N GLU A 171 13.59 1.48 -7.20
CA GLU A 171 14.23 2.19 -8.32
C GLU A 171 13.81 1.60 -9.68
N VAL A 172 13.51 0.32 -9.73
CA VAL A 172 13.38 -0.47 -10.98
C VAL A 172 11.95 -0.54 -11.55
N GLY A 173 10.93 -0.28 -10.75
CA GLY A 173 9.52 -0.46 -11.16
C GLY A 173 8.98 0.64 -12.09
N TRP A 174 9.65 1.78 -12.14
CA TRP A 174 9.17 2.97 -12.85
C TRP A 174 9.10 2.79 -14.37
N ASN A 175 10.05 2.09 -14.97
CA ASN A 175 10.06 1.87 -16.43
C ASN A 175 8.77 1.18 -16.91
N ALA A 176 8.35 0.14 -16.17
CA ALA A 176 7.12 -0.59 -16.50
C ALA A 176 5.88 0.28 -16.34
N LEU A 177 5.81 1.09 -15.26
CA LEU A 177 4.69 2.00 -15.03
C LEU A 177 4.61 3.10 -16.08
N ILE A 178 5.72 3.75 -16.42
CA ILE A 178 5.73 4.80 -17.44
C ILE A 178 5.33 4.23 -18.80
N ALA A 179 5.83 3.05 -19.17
CA ALA A 179 5.46 2.40 -20.43
C ALA A 179 3.96 2.04 -20.48
N GLU A 180 3.36 1.64 -19.34
CA GLU A 180 1.94 1.29 -19.25
C GLU A 180 1.01 2.51 -19.35
N PHE A 181 1.40 3.63 -18.76
CA PHE A 181 0.58 4.86 -18.70
C PHE A 181 1.04 5.94 -19.67
N ALA A 182 1.99 5.66 -20.56
CA ALA A 182 2.38 6.58 -21.62
C ALA A 182 1.22 6.83 -22.62
N PRO A 183 1.20 7.99 -23.29
CA PRO A 183 0.13 8.35 -24.23
C PRO A 183 -0.15 7.32 -25.32
N ASP A 184 0.87 6.67 -25.82
CA ASP A 184 0.81 5.71 -26.92
C ASP A 184 0.68 4.25 -26.46
N SER A 185 0.42 4.01 -25.16
CA SER A 185 0.24 2.66 -24.64
C SER A 185 -1.21 2.16 -24.85
N ILE A 186 -1.36 0.85 -25.05
CA ILE A 186 -2.67 0.18 -25.20
C ILE A 186 -3.60 0.49 -24.02
N GLY A 187 -3.05 0.72 -22.81
CA GLY A 187 -3.80 1.14 -21.65
C GLY A 187 -4.40 2.56 -21.75
N ALA A 188 -3.88 3.41 -22.62
CA ALA A 188 -4.42 4.75 -22.87
C ALA A 188 -5.69 4.70 -23.76
N GLU A 189 -5.74 3.79 -24.73
CA GLU A 189 -6.91 3.61 -25.61
C GLU A 189 -8.18 3.22 -24.84
N LEU A 190 -8.06 2.45 -23.77
CA LEU A 190 -9.21 2.04 -22.95
C LEU A 190 -9.82 3.19 -22.14
N LEU A 191 -9.08 4.25 -21.88
CA LEU A 191 -9.55 5.41 -21.11
C LEU A 191 -10.17 6.51 -22.02
N GLU A 192 -9.86 6.51 -23.31
CA GLU A 192 -10.40 7.48 -24.27
C GLU A 192 -11.78 7.07 -24.84
N VAL A 193 -12.18 5.79 -24.69
CA VAL A 193 -13.44 5.28 -25.21
C VAL A 193 -14.65 5.60 -24.31
N GLU A 194 -14.44 6.04 -23.05
CA GLU A 194 -15.49 6.42 -22.10
C GLU A 194 -15.64 7.94 -21.89
N ALA A 195 -15.01 8.76 -22.68
CA ALA A 195 -15.15 10.23 -22.66
C ALA A 195 -16.01 10.70 -23.83
#